data_ac960e387af03fb6fee400e04c16b075
#
_entry.id   ac960e387af03fb6fee400e04c16b075
#
_cell.length_a   1.000
_cell.length_b   1.000
_cell.length_c   1.000
_cell.angle_alpha   90.00
_cell.angle_beta   90.00
_cell.angle_gamma   90.00
#
_symmetry.space_group_name_H-M   'P 1'
#
loop_
_entity.id
_entity.type
_entity.pdbx_description
1 polymer ?
#
loop_
_entity_poly.entity_id
_entity_poly.type
_entity_poly.pdbx_seq_one_letter_code
_entity_poly.pdbx_strand_id
1 'polypeptide(L)'
;MAIANQEMIRDNNRRQVLEYLVNHPPISRAALSQQLHLTKATISNIVQELIEQHLILEIGSAQTSLGRKPILLEFQKKCGYVLSIDVHPSQIIALTSDLKGENCRLKEYPFQKGDNLYKNLCRIIRDILPEYGDCPYKIVGITIGIYGVVQQNQILFTPYYPLPDSNLAKLLESEFHIPVFVENESNLSVLGESAFHHYDQNMVLLNIHDGIGMGIMIDGHLYRGQDGYAGEIGHTILFPDGKPCPMRKSWMSGTICL
;
A
#
# COMPACT_ATOMS: atom_id res chain seq x y z
N MET A 1 -3.03 -8.57 -36.09
CA MET A 1 -2.38 -7.29 -35.69
C MET A 1 -3.39 -6.15 -35.45
N ALA A 2 -4.36 -5.85 -36.32
CA ALA A 2 -5.32 -4.74 -36.11
C ALA A 2 -6.23 -4.90 -34.88
N ILE A 3 -6.74 -6.09 -34.58
CA ILE A 3 -7.65 -6.37 -33.45
C ILE A 3 -6.90 -6.22 -32.12
N ALA A 4 -5.69 -6.76 -32.01
CA ALA A 4 -4.85 -6.60 -30.80
C ALA A 4 -4.52 -5.14 -30.50
N ASN A 5 -4.42 -4.28 -31.52
CA ASN A 5 -4.16 -2.86 -31.35
C ASN A 5 -5.43 -2.11 -30.84
N GLN A 6 -6.62 -2.51 -31.26
CA GLN A 6 -7.89 -1.91 -30.78
C GLN A 6 -8.20 -2.28 -29.32
N GLU A 7 -7.97 -3.52 -28.91
CA GLU A 7 -8.12 -3.94 -27.51
C GLU A 7 -7.15 -3.20 -26.61
N MET A 8 -5.87 -3.11 -27.00
CA MET A 8 -4.86 -2.38 -26.23
C MET A 8 -5.19 -0.88 -26.09
N ILE A 9 -5.72 -0.25 -27.13
CA ILE A 9 -6.18 1.15 -27.07
C ILE A 9 -7.38 1.28 -26.12
N ARG A 10 -8.35 0.35 -26.17
CA ARG A 10 -9.50 0.34 -25.29
C ARG A 10 -9.08 0.19 -23.82
N ASP A 11 -8.22 -0.76 -23.53
CA ASP A 11 -7.71 -0.99 -22.17
C ASP A 11 -6.94 0.20 -21.63
N ASN A 12 -6.11 0.84 -22.48
CA ASN A 12 -5.41 2.06 -22.09
C ASN A 12 -6.37 3.22 -21.80
N ASN A 13 -7.36 3.44 -22.64
CA ASN A 13 -8.38 4.47 -22.41
C ASN A 13 -9.18 4.20 -21.13
N ARG A 14 -9.55 2.94 -20.87
CA ARG A 14 -10.24 2.52 -19.65
C ARG A 14 -9.39 2.79 -18.41
N ARG A 15 -8.10 2.45 -18.47
CA ARG A 15 -7.16 2.72 -17.40
C ARG A 15 -7.04 4.22 -17.12
N GLN A 16 -6.89 5.05 -18.16
CA GLN A 16 -6.82 6.51 -18.01
C GLN A 16 -8.08 7.10 -17.37
N VAL A 17 -9.27 6.63 -17.77
CA VAL A 17 -10.54 7.05 -17.16
C VAL A 17 -10.58 6.71 -15.68
N LEU A 18 -10.21 5.49 -15.31
CA LEU A 18 -10.22 5.03 -13.92
C LEU A 18 -9.18 5.78 -13.08
N GLU A 19 -7.95 5.92 -13.57
CA GLU A 19 -6.87 6.69 -12.92
C GLU A 19 -7.27 8.15 -12.68
N TYR A 20 -7.95 8.77 -13.67
CA TYR A 20 -8.43 10.13 -13.50
C TYR A 20 -9.46 10.21 -12.36
N LEU A 21 -10.46 9.32 -12.35
CA LEU A 21 -11.52 9.31 -11.33
C LEU A 21 -11.02 8.96 -9.94
N VAL A 22 -9.98 8.13 -9.84
CA VAL A 22 -9.31 7.82 -8.57
C VAL A 22 -8.62 9.06 -7.99
N ASN A 23 -7.97 9.87 -8.84
CA ASN A 23 -7.10 10.95 -8.38
C ASN A 23 -7.74 12.35 -8.35
N HIS A 24 -8.98 12.49 -8.83
CA HIS A 24 -9.63 13.79 -8.94
C HIS A 24 -11.02 13.80 -8.29
N PRO A 25 -11.55 15.00 -7.96
CA PRO A 25 -12.92 15.16 -7.49
C PRO A 25 -13.95 14.67 -8.52
N PRO A 26 -15.22 14.47 -8.10
CA PRO A 26 -16.27 14.04 -9.00
C PRO A 26 -16.44 14.92 -10.24
N ILE A 27 -16.60 14.31 -11.39
CA ILE A 27 -16.63 14.97 -12.70
C ILE A 27 -17.76 14.45 -13.58
N SER A 28 -18.31 15.28 -14.46
CA SER A 28 -19.30 14.85 -15.45
C SER A 28 -18.67 14.12 -16.64
N ARG A 29 -19.45 13.24 -17.33
CA ARG A 29 -18.98 12.59 -18.58
C ARG A 29 -18.47 13.57 -19.63
N ALA A 30 -19.13 14.73 -19.76
CA ALA A 30 -18.74 15.74 -20.73
C ALA A 30 -17.40 16.38 -20.39
N ALA A 31 -17.20 16.74 -19.12
CA ALA A 31 -15.91 17.29 -18.65
C ALA A 31 -14.80 16.24 -18.73
N LEU A 32 -15.07 14.99 -18.35
CA LEU A 32 -14.11 13.88 -18.47
C LEU A 32 -13.67 13.65 -19.93
N SER A 33 -14.61 13.73 -20.88
CA SER A 33 -14.32 13.67 -22.32
C SER A 33 -13.35 14.77 -22.78
N GLN A 34 -13.52 15.98 -22.27
CA GLN A 34 -12.63 17.11 -22.57
C GLN A 34 -11.24 16.92 -21.94
N GLN A 35 -11.18 16.51 -20.68
CA GLN A 35 -9.92 16.32 -19.95
C GLN A 35 -9.03 15.22 -20.57
N LEU A 36 -9.65 14.12 -20.98
CA LEU A 36 -8.90 12.99 -21.53
C LEU A 36 -8.80 13.01 -23.06
N HIS A 37 -9.34 14.05 -23.73
CA HIS A 37 -9.36 14.16 -25.18
C HIS A 37 -9.98 12.94 -25.90
N LEU A 38 -10.96 12.29 -25.25
CA LEU A 38 -11.69 11.15 -25.78
C LEU A 38 -13.08 11.59 -26.28
N THR A 39 -13.65 10.85 -27.22
CA THR A 39 -15.01 11.17 -27.69
C THR A 39 -16.06 10.91 -26.60
N LYS A 40 -17.19 11.63 -26.64
CA LYS A 40 -18.31 11.42 -25.71
C LYS A 40 -18.84 9.98 -25.77
N ALA A 41 -18.85 9.36 -26.94
CA ALA A 41 -19.27 7.97 -27.11
C ALA A 41 -18.30 7.01 -26.42
N THR A 42 -16.97 7.21 -26.59
CA THR A 42 -15.94 6.41 -25.93
C THR A 42 -16.07 6.49 -24.41
N ILE A 43 -16.16 7.72 -23.87
CA ILE A 43 -16.35 7.92 -22.42
C ILE A 43 -17.63 7.26 -21.93
N SER A 44 -18.77 7.41 -22.65
CA SER A 44 -20.03 6.81 -22.21
C SER A 44 -19.96 5.30 -22.14
N ASN A 45 -19.32 4.64 -23.10
CA ASN A 45 -19.14 3.19 -23.09
C ASN A 45 -18.23 2.73 -21.94
N ILE A 46 -17.06 3.39 -21.77
CA ILE A 46 -16.12 3.04 -20.71
C ILE A 46 -16.76 3.24 -19.32
N VAL A 47 -17.44 4.37 -19.11
CA VAL A 47 -18.10 4.67 -17.83
C VAL A 47 -19.20 3.65 -17.54
N GLN A 48 -19.99 3.25 -18.54
CA GLN A 48 -21.01 2.23 -18.35
C GLN A 48 -20.42 0.89 -17.92
N GLU A 49 -19.35 0.44 -18.57
CA GLU A 49 -18.60 -0.77 -18.18
C GLU A 49 -18.05 -0.70 -16.76
N LEU A 50 -17.50 0.45 -16.37
CA LEU A 50 -16.93 0.65 -15.02
C LEU A 50 -18.02 0.71 -13.94
N ILE A 51 -19.22 1.21 -14.25
CA ILE A 51 -20.37 1.17 -13.35
C ILE A 51 -20.85 -0.28 -13.16
N GLU A 52 -21.00 -1.03 -14.25
CA GLU A 52 -21.39 -2.45 -14.21
C GLU A 52 -20.38 -3.30 -13.41
N GLN A 53 -19.12 -2.91 -13.42
CA GLN A 53 -18.06 -3.51 -12.61
C GLN A 53 -17.98 -2.94 -11.18
N HIS A 54 -18.91 -2.11 -10.76
CA HIS A 54 -18.91 -1.49 -9.42
C HIS A 54 -17.67 -0.64 -9.09
N LEU A 55 -16.94 -0.15 -10.09
CA LEU A 55 -15.76 0.69 -9.89
C LEU A 55 -16.08 2.19 -9.83
N ILE A 56 -17.22 2.60 -10.40
CA ILE A 56 -17.66 3.99 -10.48
C ILE A 56 -19.10 4.09 -10.00
N LEU A 57 -19.43 5.21 -9.37
CA LEU A 57 -20.78 5.60 -8.97
C LEU A 57 -21.23 6.85 -9.71
N GLU A 58 -22.52 6.93 -10.01
CA GLU A 58 -23.21 8.16 -10.35
C GLU A 58 -23.71 8.82 -9.06
N ILE A 59 -23.16 10.00 -8.74
CA ILE A 59 -23.52 10.76 -7.55
C ILE A 59 -24.19 12.07 -7.96
N GLY A 60 -25.40 12.31 -7.47
CA GLY A 60 -26.10 13.60 -7.59
C GLY A 60 -25.94 14.32 -8.92
N SER A 61 -26.19 15.62 -8.90
CA SER A 61 -25.99 16.50 -10.07
C SER A 61 -25.25 17.77 -9.65
N ALA A 62 -24.35 18.25 -10.51
CA ALA A 62 -23.72 19.53 -10.30
C ALA A 62 -24.76 20.65 -10.24
N GLN A 63 -24.57 21.65 -9.36
CA GLN A 63 -25.40 22.85 -9.37
C GLN A 63 -25.07 23.67 -10.61
N THR A 64 -26.03 23.81 -11.51
CA THR A 64 -25.92 24.69 -12.68
C THR A 64 -27.08 25.69 -12.66
N SER A 65 -26.79 26.93 -13.02
CA SER A 65 -27.77 28.00 -13.10
C SER A 65 -28.69 27.90 -14.32
N LEU A 66 -28.31 27.14 -15.35
CA LEU A 66 -29.05 26.98 -16.62
C LEU A 66 -28.83 25.58 -17.20
N GLY A 67 -29.92 24.90 -17.60
CA GLY A 67 -29.88 23.63 -18.32
C GLY A 67 -30.04 22.36 -17.46
N ARG A 68 -30.02 21.18 -18.12
CA ARG A 68 -30.08 19.86 -17.44
C ARG A 68 -28.81 19.66 -16.60
N LYS A 69 -29.01 19.44 -15.31
CA LYS A 69 -27.90 19.19 -14.37
C LYS A 69 -27.12 17.95 -14.79
N PRO A 70 -25.79 18.05 -15.01
CA PRO A 70 -24.98 16.87 -15.35
C PRO A 70 -24.83 15.93 -14.17
N ILE A 71 -24.93 14.64 -14.42
CA ILE A 71 -24.63 13.60 -13.44
C ILE A 71 -23.14 13.56 -13.23
N LEU A 72 -22.69 13.54 -11.97
CA LEU A 72 -21.28 13.42 -11.58
C LEU A 72 -20.92 11.95 -11.40
N LEU A 73 -19.69 11.63 -11.77
CA LEU A 73 -19.06 10.33 -11.63
C LEU A 73 -18.00 10.39 -10.52
N GLU A 74 -17.98 9.37 -9.68
CA GLU A 74 -17.00 9.22 -8.60
C GLU A 74 -16.47 7.80 -8.56
N PHE A 75 -15.20 7.64 -8.20
CA PHE A 75 -14.63 6.32 -7.93
C PHE A 75 -15.29 5.69 -6.70
N GLN A 76 -15.74 4.45 -6.82
CA GLN A 76 -16.40 3.70 -5.74
C GLN A 76 -15.34 3.11 -4.80
N LYS A 77 -14.77 3.93 -3.94
CA LYS A 77 -13.67 3.55 -3.03
C LYS A 77 -13.97 2.34 -2.13
N LYS A 78 -15.24 2.06 -1.85
CA LYS A 78 -15.70 0.92 -1.04
C LYS A 78 -15.99 -0.34 -1.85
N CYS A 79 -15.66 -0.38 -3.14
CA CYS A 79 -15.83 -1.60 -3.95
C CYS A 79 -14.83 -2.71 -3.57
N GLY A 80 -13.73 -2.35 -2.93
CA GLY A 80 -12.72 -3.24 -2.38
C GLY A 80 -12.02 -2.60 -1.18
N TYR A 81 -11.20 -3.38 -0.51
CA TYR A 81 -10.43 -2.97 0.67
C TYR A 81 -9.00 -3.49 0.57
N VAL A 82 -8.11 -2.86 1.33
CA VAL A 82 -6.73 -3.34 1.55
C VAL A 82 -6.53 -3.71 3.00
N LEU A 83 -5.66 -4.67 3.25
CA LEU A 83 -5.23 -5.09 4.58
C LEU A 83 -3.75 -4.77 4.76
N SER A 84 -3.44 -3.90 5.71
CA SER A 84 -2.07 -3.58 6.11
C SER A 84 -1.80 -4.21 7.46
N ILE A 85 -0.71 -4.95 7.58
CA ILE A 85 -0.30 -5.64 8.81
C ILE A 85 1.07 -5.12 9.20
N ASP A 86 1.21 -4.60 10.40
CA ASP A 86 2.48 -4.17 10.98
C ASP A 86 2.89 -5.16 12.08
N VAL A 87 4.07 -5.78 11.89
CA VAL A 87 4.58 -6.85 12.76
C VAL A 87 5.59 -6.28 13.73
N HIS A 88 5.11 -5.79 14.88
CA HIS A 88 5.99 -5.36 15.97
C HIS A 88 6.58 -6.55 16.74
N PRO A 89 7.67 -6.33 17.51
CA PRO A 89 8.28 -7.37 18.34
C PRO A 89 7.35 -7.98 19.39
N SER A 90 6.35 -7.24 19.86
CA SER A 90 5.45 -7.61 20.97
C SER A 90 3.97 -7.70 20.59
N GLN A 91 3.59 -7.27 19.38
CA GLN A 91 2.21 -7.30 18.89
C GLN A 91 2.17 -7.28 17.37
N ILE A 92 1.03 -7.63 16.80
CA ILE A 92 0.73 -7.43 15.38
C ILE A 92 -0.46 -6.48 15.30
N ILE A 93 -0.33 -5.43 14.52
CA ILE A 93 -1.39 -4.47 14.24
C ILE A 93 -1.90 -4.71 12.83
N ALA A 94 -3.20 -4.93 12.69
CA ALA A 94 -3.85 -5.09 11.40
C ALA A 94 -4.80 -3.92 11.14
N LEU A 95 -4.62 -3.23 10.04
CA LEU A 95 -5.44 -2.12 9.58
C LEU A 95 -6.10 -2.48 8.26
N THR A 96 -7.41 -2.34 8.19
CA THR A 96 -8.12 -2.36 6.91
C THR A 96 -8.57 -0.95 6.54
N SER A 97 -8.50 -0.62 5.25
CA SER A 97 -9.02 0.65 4.72
C SER A 97 -9.69 0.42 3.37
N ASP A 98 -10.55 1.36 2.95
CA ASP A 98 -11.04 1.37 1.58
C ASP A 98 -9.90 1.72 0.59
N LEU A 99 -10.19 1.66 -0.71
CA LEU A 99 -9.18 1.86 -1.77
C LEU A 99 -8.65 3.31 -1.87
N LYS A 100 -9.12 4.21 -1.02
CA LYS A 100 -8.58 5.56 -0.85
C LYS A 100 -7.85 5.77 0.47
N GLY A 101 -7.63 4.71 1.25
CA GLY A 101 -7.02 4.81 2.58
C GLY A 101 -7.93 5.43 3.64
N GLU A 102 -9.23 5.49 3.38
CA GLU A 102 -10.23 5.98 4.32
C GLU A 102 -11.02 4.83 4.97
N ASN A 103 -11.92 5.17 5.92
CA ASN A 103 -12.73 4.18 6.65
C ASN A 103 -11.88 3.09 7.32
N CYS A 104 -10.79 3.51 7.92
CA CYS A 104 -9.83 2.63 8.59
C CYS A 104 -10.45 1.90 9.78
N ARG A 105 -10.16 0.59 9.89
CA ARG A 105 -10.46 -0.23 11.07
C ARG A 105 -9.20 -0.91 11.53
N LEU A 106 -8.88 -0.75 12.80
CA LEU A 106 -7.67 -1.28 13.42
C LEU A 106 -8.03 -2.42 14.36
N LYS A 107 -7.23 -3.48 14.32
CA LYS A 107 -7.24 -4.59 15.27
C LYS A 107 -5.83 -4.88 15.74
N GLU A 108 -5.69 -5.16 17.02
CA GLU A 108 -4.42 -5.52 17.63
C GLU A 108 -4.45 -6.99 18.07
N TYR A 109 -3.34 -7.69 17.83
CA TYR A 109 -3.19 -9.10 18.16
C TYR A 109 -1.92 -9.29 18.98
N PRO A 110 -1.97 -10.05 20.08
CA PRO A 110 -0.78 -10.38 20.85
C PRO A 110 0.19 -11.22 19.99
N PHE A 111 1.48 -10.88 20.10
CA PHE A 111 2.57 -11.60 19.45
C PHE A 111 3.78 -11.60 20.37
N GLN A 112 4.50 -12.71 20.49
CA GLN A 112 5.62 -12.84 21.39
C GLN A 112 6.82 -13.47 20.70
N LYS A 113 8.00 -13.19 21.25
CA LYS A 113 9.24 -13.79 20.76
C LYS A 113 9.15 -15.31 20.83
N GLY A 114 9.36 -15.99 19.69
CA GLY A 114 9.24 -17.43 19.56
C GLY A 114 7.93 -17.91 18.91
N ASP A 115 6.94 -17.03 18.77
CA ASP A 115 5.73 -17.33 18.01
C ASP A 115 6.05 -17.56 16.53
N ASN A 116 5.30 -18.44 15.91
CA ASN A 116 5.42 -18.67 14.48
C ASN A 116 4.69 -17.58 13.70
N LEU A 117 5.45 -16.68 13.07
CA LEU A 117 4.94 -15.53 12.33
C LEU A 117 3.93 -15.94 11.26
N TYR A 118 4.26 -16.92 10.40
CA TYR A 118 3.37 -17.37 9.33
C TYR A 118 2.01 -17.85 9.86
N LYS A 119 1.99 -18.66 10.91
CA LYS A 119 0.75 -19.15 11.52
C LYS A 119 -0.10 -18.03 12.11
N ASN A 120 0.54 -17.04 12.76
CA ASN A 120 -0.17 -15.87 13.30
C ASN A 120 -0.76 -15.02 12.18
N LEU A 121 -0.01 -14.74 11.12
CA LEU A 121 -0.52 -14.01 9.96
C LEU A 121 -1.69 -14.74 9.30
N CYS A 122 -1.59 -16.05 9.07
CA CYS A 122 -2.71 -16.83 8.54
C CYS A 122 -3.96 -16.75 9.42
N ARG A 123 -3.80 -16.80 10.74
CA ARG A 123 -4.93 -16.66 11.68
C ARG A 123 -5.57 -15.29 11.58
N ILE A 124 -4.76 -14.22 11.56
CA ILE A 124 -5.23 -12.82 11.48
C ILE A 124 -5.95 -12.57 10.15
N ILE A 125 -5.37 -13.02 9.04
CA ILE A 125 -5.99 -12.84 7.72
C ILE A 125 -7.33 -13.58 7.66
N ARG A 126 -7.41 -14.83 8.14
CA ARG A 126 -8.68 -15.59 8.20
C ARG A 126 -9.73 -14.96 9.11
N ASP A 127 -9.33 -14.26 10.18
CA ASP A 127 -10.23 -13.51 11.05
C ASP A 127 -10.84 -12.27 10.36
N ILE A 128 -10.07 -11.63 9.49
CA ILE A 128 -10.45 -10.36 8.86
C ILE A 128 -11.23 -10.56 7.54
N LEU A 129 -10.82 -11.51 6.69
CA LEU A 129 -11.39 -11.68 5.35
C LEU A 129 -12.93 -11.80 5.32
N PRO A 130 -13.61 -12.50 6.26
CA PRO A 130 -15.07 -12.63 6.23
C PRO A 130 -15.82 -11.31 6.38
N GLU A 131 -15.23 -10.29 7.02
CA GLU A 131 -15.86 -8.98 7.21
C GLU A 131 -16.08 -8.22 5.89
N TYR A 132 -15.37 -8.61 4.84
CA TYR A 132 -15.39 -7.98 3.51
C TYR A 132 -15.98 -8.90 2.42
N GLY A 133 -16.61 -10.01 2.82
CA GLY A 133 -17.15 -11.02 1.89
C GLY A 133 -18.20 -10.49 0.92
N ASP A 134 -19.00 -9.50 1.34
CA ASP A 134 -20.07 -8.90 0.54
C ASP A 134 -19.60 -7.76 -0.37
N CYS A 135 -18.32 -7.32 -0.25
CA CYS A 135 -17.77 -6.30 -1.13
C CYS A 135 -17.47 -6.88 -2.52
N PRO A 136 -17.73 -6.15 -3.62
CA PRO A 136 -17.49 -6.63 -4.98
C PRO A 136 -16.10 -7.22 -5.20
N TYR A 137 -15.06 -6.54 -4.71
CA TYR A 137 -13.66 -6.95 -4.86
C TYR A 137 -13.02 -7.46 -3.56
N LYS A 138 -13.75 -7.49 -2.44
CA LYS A 138 -13.25 -7.98 -1.15
C LYS A 138 -11.95 -7.27 -0.72
N ILE A 139 -10.99 -8.02 -0.16
CA ILE A 139 -9.62 -7.55 0.08
C ILE A 139 -8.82 -7.77 -1.21
N VAL A 140 -8.32 -6.69 -1.81
CA VAL A 140 -7.61 -6.72 -3.10
C VAL A 140 -6.08 -6.83 -2.96
N GLY A 141 -5.55 -6.61 -1.77
CA GLY A 141 -4.12 -6.69 -1.49
C GLY A 141 -3.84 -6.69 -0.01
N ILE A 142 -2.71 -7.30 0.36
CA ILE A 142 -2.20 -7.35 1.73
C ILE A 142 -0.80 -6.77 1.74
N THR A 143 -0.53 -5.83 2.64
CA THR A 143 0.82 -5.30 2.88
C THR A 143 1.27 -5.69 4.28
N ILE A 144 2.53 -6.11 4.42
CA ILE A 144 3.12 -6.52 5.69
C ILE A 144 4.36 -5.70 5.96
N GLY A 145 4.32 -4.88 7.01
CA GLY A 145 5.44 -4.12 7.54
C GLY A 145 6.30 -5.00 8.46
N ILE A 146 7.61 -5.03 8.21
CA ILE A 146 8.57 -5.87 8.93
C ILE A 146 9.70 -5.01 9.48
N TYR A 147 10.05 -5.22 10.75
CA TYR A 147 11.25 -4.68 11.36
C TYR A 147 12.46 -5.51 10.91
N GLY A 148 13.11 -5.08 9.84
CA GLY A 148 14.23 -5.79 9.25
C GLY A 148 14.52 -5.37 7.81
N VAL A 149 15.44 -6.07 7.17
CA VAL A 149 15.85 -5.80 5.79
C VAL A 149 14.98 -6.57 4.82
N VAL A 150 14.35 -5.85 3.90
CA VAL A 150 13.48 -6.42 2.87
C VAL A 150 13.97 -5.98 1.49
N GLN A 151 14.07 -6.92 0.55
CA GLN A 151 14.42 -6.65 -0.84
C GLN A 151 13.57 -7.50 -1.77
N GLN A 152 13.05 -6.90 -2.83
CA GLN A 152 12.27 -7.61 -3.87
C GLN A 152 11.16 -8.50 -3.29
N ASN A 153 10.39 -7.95 -2.33
CA ASN A 153 9.30 -8.66 -1.65
C ASN A 153 9.75 -9.90 -0.86
N GLN A 154 11.02 -9.93 -0.40
CA GLN A 154 11.59 -11.00 0.42
C GLN A 154 12.26 -10.43 1.66
N ILE A 155 12.03 -11.06 2.80
CA ILE A 155 12.69 -10.70 4.05
C ILE A 155 14.09 -11.32 4.03
N LEU A 156 15.13 -10.50 3.98
CA LEU A 156 16.51 -10.94 4.03
C LEU A 156 16.98 -11.18 5.46
N PHE A 157 16.51 -10.34 6.38
CA PHE A 157 16.90 -10.38 7.78
C PHE A 157 15.87 -9.71 8.68
N THR A 158 15.62 -10.30 9.84
CA THR A 158 14.94 -9.68 10.98
C THR A 158 15.52 -10.21 12.29
N PRO A 159 15.78 -9.35 13.29
CA PRO A 159 16.32 -9.78 14.58
C PRO A 159 15.24 -10.22 15.57
N TYR A 160 13.97 -9.94 15.30
CA TYR A 160 12.92 -10.00 16.32
C TYR A 160 12.18 -11.33 16.37
N TYR A 161 12.06 -12.04 15.23
CA TYR A 161 11.32 -13.30 15.16
C TYR A 161 11.95 -14.26 14.15
N PRO A 162 11.83 -15.58 14.39
CA PRO A 162 12.33 -16.55 13.44
C PRO A 162 11.47 -16.57 12.19
N LEU A 163 12.12 -16.55 11.04
CA LEU A 163 11.47 -16.75 9.75
C LEU A 163 11.62 -18.23 9.36
N PRO A 164 10.53 -18.97 9.19
CA PRO A 164 10.61 -20.35 8.72
C PRO A 164 11.04 -20.43 7.26
N ASP A 165 10.72 -19.39 6.48
CA ASP A 165 11.03 -19.29 5.05
C ASP A 165 11.13 -17.78 4.69
N SER A 166 12.16 -17.43 3.92
CA SER A 166 12.35 -16.06 3.41
C SER A 166 11.27 -15.62 2.41
N ASN A 167 10.46 -16.54 1.91
CA ASN A 167 9.39 -16.32 0.93
C ASN A 167 7.99 -16.18 1.55
N LEU A 168 7.89 -15.47 2.68
CA LEU A 168 6.63 -15.26 3.41
C LEU A 168 5.49 -14.73 2.51
N ALA A 169 5.78 -13.77 1.63
CA ALA A 169 4.80 -13.22 0.71
C ALA A 169 4.20 -14.30 -0.19
N LYS A 170 5.04 -15.11 -0.84
CA LYS A 170 4.59 -16.18 -1.73
C LYS A 170 3.77 -17.28 -1.02
N LEU A 171 4.13 -17.61 0.22
CA LEU A 171 3.37 -18.57 1.02
C LEU A 171 1.96 -18.04 1.29
N LEU A 172 1.84 -16.77 1.69
CA LEU A 172 0.55 -16.14 1.96
C LEU A 172 -0.27 -15.93 0.67
N GLU A 173 0.37 -15.53 -0.43
CA GLU A 173 -0.30 -15.43 -1.75
C GLU A 173 -0.88 -16.76 -2.20
N SER A 174 -0.12 -17.88 -2.02
CA SER A 174 -0.58 -19.21 -2.36
C SER A 174 -1.74 -19.67 -1.49
N GLU A 175 -1.77 -19.31 -0.22
CA GLU A 175 -2.82 -19.69 0.73
C GLU A 175 -4.12 -18.90 0.53
N PHE A 176 -4.02 -17.58 0.28
CA PHE A 176 -5.18 -16.69 0.25
C PHE A 176 -5.60 -16.23 -1.13
N HIS A 177 -4.78 -16.45 -2.16
CA HIS A 177 -4.99 -15.98 -3.54
C HIS A 177 -5.20 -14.47 -3.62
N ILE A 178 -4.53 -13.72 -2.76
CA ILE A 178 -4.51 -12.26 -2.70
C ILE A 178 -3.06 -11.81 -2.85
N PRO A 179 -2.74 -10.78 -3.66
CA PRO A 179 -1.40 -10.22 -3.74
C PRO A 179 -0.87 -9.81 -2.37
N VAL A 180 0.36 -10.20 -2.02
CA VAL A 180 1.00 -9.89 -0.74
C VAL A 180 2.31 -9.14 -0.99
N PHE A 181 2.46 -8.00 -0.32
CA PHE A 181 3.65 -7.16 -0.37
C PHE A 181 4.28 -7.09 1.01
N VAL A 182 5.57 -7.37 1.08
CA VAL A 182 6.35 -7.25 2.31
C VAL A 182 7.38 -6.15 2.12
N GLU A 183 7.48 -5.24 3.07
CA GLU A 183 8.44 -4.14 3.05
C GLU A 183 8.92 -3.80 4.47
N ASN A 184 10.06 -3.11 4.56
CA ASN A 184 10.53 -2.54 5.83
C ASN A 184 9.53 -1.49 6.35
N GLU A 185 9.32 -1.43 7.66
CA GLU A 185 8.32 -0.58 8.31
C GLU A 185 8.61 0.93 8.07
N SER A 186 9.87 1.36 8.10
CA SER A 186 10.23 2.76 7.84
C SER A 186 10.06 3.14 6.36
N ASN A 187 10.28 2.19 5.47
CA ASN A 187 9.99 2.36 4.04
C ASN A 187 8.47 2.50 3.78
N LEU A 188 7.64 1.72 4.47
CA LEU A 188 6.18 1.86 4.39
C LEU A 188 5.71 3.20 4.97
N SER A 189 6.32 3.65 6.06
CA SER A 189 6.01 4.94 6.68
C SER A 189 6.27 6.10 5.74
N VAL A 190 7.44 6.14 5.08
CA VAL A 190 7.76 7.21 4.12
C VAL A 190 6.88 7.17 2.87
N LEU A 191 6.51 5.97 2.40
CA LEU A 191 5.55 5.81 1.31
C LEU A 191 4.16 6.32 1.68
N GLY A 192 3.70 6.04 2.90
CA GLY A 192 2.43 6.52 3.43
C GLY A 192 2.40 8.05 3.52
N GLU A 193 3.42 8.67 4.11
CA GLU A 193 3.54 10.13 4.18
C GLU A 193 3.54 10.77 2.79
N SER A 194 4.28 10.21 1.84
CA SER A 194 4.29 10.70 0.46
C SER A 194 2.92 10.59 -0.21
N ALA A 195 2.20 9.49 0.00
CA ALA A 195 0.93 9.22 -0.65
C ALA A 195 -0.22 10.08 -0.10
N PHE A 196 -0.27 10.31 1.23
CA PHE A 196 -1.41 10.95 1.88
C PHE A 196 -1.23 12.46 2.11
N HIS A 197 -0.01 12.96 2.22
CA HIS A 197 0.25 14.36 2.51
C HIS A 197 0.81 15.16 1.33
N HIS A 198 1.02 14.52 0.17
CA HIS A 198 1.52 15.17 -1.06
C HIS A 198 2.79 15.99 -0.85
N TYR A 199 3.71 15.49 -0.03
CA TYR A 199 5.01 16.12 0.17
C TYR A 199 5.86 16.06 -1.10
N ASP A 200 6.95 16.85 -1.10
CA ASP A 200 7.91 16.91 -2.20
C ASP A 200 8.43 15.52 -2.59
N GLN A 201 8.87 15.42 -3.86
CA GLN A 201 9.39 14.17 -4.43
C GLN A 201 10.65 13.64 -3.71
N ASN A 202 11.31 14.49 -2.93
CA ASN A 202 12.49 14.16 -2.14
C ASN A 202 12.20 14.33 -0.66
N MET A 203 12.22 13.23 0.09
CA MET A 203 11.83 13.21 1.49
C MET A 203 12.64 12.17 2.27
N VAL A 204 12.95 12.51 3.51
CA VAL A 204 13.47 11.57 4.51
C VAL A 204 12.52 11.58 5.69
N LEU A 205 12.08 10.38 6.09
CA LEU A 205 11.27 10.18 7.28
C LEU A 205 12.10 9.41 8.32
N LEU A 206 12.21 9.96 9.51
CA LEU A 206 12.88 9.33 10.64
C LEU A 206 11.82 8.72 11.57
N ASN A 207 11.88 7.41 11.74
CA ASN A 207 11.01 6.63 12.62
C ASN A 207 11.74 6.34 13.94
N ILE A 208 11.19 6.79 15.06
CA ILE A 208 11.76 6.60 16.39
C ILE A 208 10.71 5.92 17.26
N HIS A 209 10.83 4.60 17.44
CA HIS A 209 9.95 3.75 18.25
C HIS A 209 10.79 2.80 19.11
N ASP A 210 10.62 1.48 18.94
CA ASP A 210 11.44 0.44 19.56
C ASP A 210 12.89 0.39 19.02
N GLY A 211 13.13 1.14 17.95
CA GLY A 211 14.41 1.36 17.28
C GLY A 211 14.40 2.68 16.52
N ILE A 212 15.47 2.94 15.76
CA ILE A 212 15.56 4.08 14.85
C ILE A 212 15.66 3.54 13.43
N GLY A 213 14.66 3.81 12.62
CA GLY A 213 14.63 3.54 11.20
C GLY A 213 14.50 4.81 10.37
N MET A 214 14.82 4.75 9.10
CA MET A 214 14.69 5.88 8.18
C MET A 214 14.20 5.40 6.82
N GLY A 215 13.11 6.00 6.34
CA GLY A 215 12.66 5.84 4.96
C GLY A 215 13.13 7.01 4.10
N ILE A 216 13.52 6.74 2.86
CA ILE A 216 14.08 7.75 1.93
C ILE A 216 13.31 7.70 0.62
N MET A 217 12.80 8.85 0.17
CA MET A 217 12.24 9.05 -1.17
C MET A 217 13.14 9.96 -1.97
N ILE A 218 13.45 9.60 -3.22
CA ILE A 218 14.21 10.41 -4.17
C ILE A 218 13.44 10.42 -5.50
N ASP A 219 13.15 11.60 -6.02
CA ASP A 219 12.41 11.81 -7.25
C ASP A 219 11.07 11.05 -7.31
N GLY A 220 10.35 11.02 -6.15
CA GLY A 220 9.08 10.33 -6.01
C GLY A 220 9.18 8.79 -5.92
N HIS A 221 10.40 8.25 -5.78
CA HIS A 221 10.64 6.81 -5.68
C HIS A 221 11.30 6.45 -4.36
N LEU A 222 10.89 5.33 -3.79
CA LEU A 222 11.52 4.79 -2.58
C LEU A 222 12.96 4.35 -2.88
N TYR A 223 13.91 4.94 -2.16
CA TYR A 223 15.34 4.63 -2.27
C TYR A 223 15.72 3.54 -1.27
N ARG A 224 15.99 2.33 -1.76
CA ARG A 224 16.37 1.16 -0.95
C ARG A 224 17.88 0.93 -0.88
N GLY A 225 18.68 1.66 -1.63
CA GLY A 225 20.09 1.35 -1.81
C GLY A 225 20.31 0.08 -2.65
N GLN A 226 21.56 -0.36 -2.71
CA GLN A 226 21.93 -1.53 -3.53
C GLN A 226 21.33 -2.83 -2.99
N ASP A 227 21.36 -3.05 -1.67
CA ASP A 227 20.99 -4.32 -1.02
C ASP A 227 19.85 -4.17 0.00
N GLY A 228 19.03 -3.11 -0.10
CA GLY A 228 17.92 -2.86 0.82
C GLY A 228 18.34 -2.25 2.17
N TYR A 229 19.59 -1.79 2.32
CA TYR A 229 20.12 -1.22 3.57
C TYR A 229 20.07 0.31 3.62
N ALA A 230 19.49 0.98 2.66
CA ALA A 230 19.27 2.42 2.79
C ALA A 230 18.35 2.70 3.97
N GLY A 231 18.69 3.70 4.77
CA GLY A 231 17.88 4.06 5.93
C GLY A 231 18.24 3.38 7.25
N GLU A 232 19.22 2.48 7.27
CA GLU A 232 19.68 1.78 8.49
C GLU A 232 20.50 2.71 9.42
N ILE A 233 20.01 3.93 9.65
CA ILE A 233 20.70 4.98 10.42
C ILE A 233 20.87 4.61 11.89
N GLY A 234 19.93 3.83 12.46
CA GLY A 234 19.99 3.33 13.83
C GLY A 234 21.21 2.43 14.09
N HIS A 235 21.85 1.92 13.02
CA HIS A 235 23.06 1.09 13.11
C HIS A 235 24.35 1.89 12.90
N THR A 236 24.28 3.22 12.79
CA THR A 236 25.49 4.07 12.72
C THR A 236 26.13 4.27 14.10
N ILE A 237 27.43 4.46 14.12
CA ILE A 237 28.16 4.73 15.35
C ILE A 237 28.07 6.23 15.69
N LEU A 238 27.29 6.59 16.70
CA LEU A 238 27.23 7.97 17.19
C LEU A 238 28.28 8.24 18.30
N PHE A 239 28.46 7.25 19.18
CA PHE A 239 29.47 7.32 20.27
C PHE A 239 30.37 6.10 20.18
N PRO A 240 31.66 6.24 19.79
CA PRO A 240 32.57 5.11 19.62
C PRO A 240 32.74 4.25 20.89
N ASP A 241 32.70 4.89 22.07
CA ASP A 241 32.80 4.25 23.39
C ASP A 241 31.45 4.04 24.07
N GLY A 242 30.34 4.09 23.30
CA GLY A 242 28.99 3.92 23.79
C GLY A 242 28.67 2.48 24.21
N LYS A 243 27.39 2.26 24.64
CA LYS A 243 26.92 0.92 24.98
C LYS A 243 26.98 -0.01 23.77
N PRO A 244 27.40 -1.27 23.93
CA PRO A 244 27.43 -2.21 22.83
C PRO A 244 25.99 -2.53 22.35
N CYS A 245 25.79 -2.52 21.02
CA CYS A 245 24.52 -2.90 20.43
C CYS A 245 24.21 -4.39 20.64
N PRO A 246 23.00 -4.77 21.08
CA PRO A 246 22.61 -6.18 21.23
C PRO A 246 22.65 -6.97 19.92
N MET A 247 22.57 -6.29 18.79
CA MET A 247 22.58 -6.89 17.44
C MET A 247 23.99 -7.06 16.84
N ARG A 248 25.00 -7.03 17.67
CA ARG A 248 26.43 -7.01 17.34
C ARG A 248 26.84 -8.14 16.38
N LYS A 249 27.05 -7.82 15.11
CA LYS A 249 28.04 -8.51 14.27
C LYS A 249 29.42 -7.96 14.66
N SER A 250 30.43 -8.79 14.68
CA SER A 250 31.78 -8.57 15.27
C SER A 250 32.58 -7.36 14.75
N TRP A 251 32.02 -6.52 13.89
CA TRP A 251 32.66 -5.35 13.27
C TRP A 251 31.97 -4.00 13.59
N MET A 252 30.90 -4.01 14.39
CA MET A 252 30.23 -2.79 14.85
C MET A 252 30.61 -2.49 16.29
N SER A 253 31.60 -1.64 16.51
CA SER A 253 31.93 -1.11 17.84
C SER A 253 31.29 0.26 18.00
N GLY A 254 30.33 0.37 18.89
CA GLY A 254 29.70 1.62 19.28
C GLY A 254 28.46 2.01 18.48
N THR A 255 27.32 1.52 18.88
CA THR A 255 26.03 1.82 18.23
C THR A 255 25.10 2.49 19.25
N ILE A 256 24.29 3.44 18.80
CA ILE A 256 23.12 3.85 19.59
C ILE A 256 22.12 2.72 19.48
N CYS A 257 21.92 2.01 20.59
CA CYS A 257 20.67 1.32 20.84
C CYS A 257 19.96 2.15 21.91
N LEU A 258 18.84 2.75 21.57
CA LEU A 258 17.93 3.36 22.52
C LEU A 258 17.23 2.27 23.33
#